data_f22f284161dd100f0d92e8479578af3d
#
_entry.id   f22f284161dd100f0d92e8479578af3d
#
_cell.length_a   1.000
_cell.length_b   1.000
_cell.length_c   1.000
_cell.angle_alpha   90.00
_cell.angle_beta   90.00
_cell.angle_gamma   90.00
#
_symmetry.space_group_name_H-M   'P 1'
#
loop_
_entity.id
_entity.type
_entity.pdbx_description
1 polymer ?
#
loop_
_entity_poly.entity_id
_entity_poly.type
_entity_poly.pdbx_seq_one_letter_code
_entity_poly.pdbx_strand_id
1 'polypeptide(L)'
;MAISIVRFGSARARGEGPRLGTVRRPPRGVPKAEFARRNYYDVWLPILSPSATLISDTGILHDRSRWRVFTRRFESELKSPDASHLLDALAALSHTSSFAIGCYCEDEAFCHRSILRKALAARGASIKN
;
A
#
# COMPACT_ATOMS: atom_id res chain seq x y z
N MET A 1 -6.68 -12.30 -12.76
CA MET A 1 -6.58 -10.91 -12.37
C MET A 1 -6.46 -10.82 -10.88
N ALA A 2 -5.55 -10.02 -10.39
CA ALA A 2 -5.23 -9.97 -8.98
C ALA A 2 -4.47 -8.69 -8.63
N ILE A 3 -4.45 -8.38 -7.31
CA ILE A 3 -3.63 -7.31 -6.77
C ILE A 3 -2.23 -7.86 -6.45
N SER A 4 -1.21 -7.20 -6.98
CA SER A 4 0.18 -7.48 -6.61
C SER A 4 0.60 -6.52 -5.49
N ILE A 5 1.38 -7.02 -4.53
CA ILE A 5 1.93 -6.20 -3.46
C ILE A 5 3.41 -6.01 -3.77
N VAL A 6 3.83 -4.78 -4.03
CA VAL A 6 5.16 -4.52 -4.59
C VAL A 6 5.95 -3.52 -3.77
N ARG A 7 7.28 -3.56 -3.94
CA ARG A 7 8.17 -2.50 -3.47
C ARG A 7 8.42 -1.54 -4.64
N PHE A 8 8.21 -0.25 -4.43
CA PHE A 8 8.47 0.74 -5.47
C PHE A 8 9.97 0.84 -5.78
N GLY A 9 10.26 1.05 -7.06
CA GLY A 9 11.61 0.98 -7.59
C GLY A 9 11.97 -0.41 -8.14
N SER A 10 11.20 -1.45 -7.79
CA SER A 10 11.42 -2.79 -8.34
C SER A 10 10.86 -2.89 -9.75
N ALA A 11 11.42 -3.82 -10.55
CA ALA A 11 10.95 -4.05 -11.90
C ALA A 11 9.49 -4.49 -11.91
N ARG A 12 8.75 -4.04 -12.92
CA ARG A 12 7.33 -4.43 -13.07
C ARG A 12 7.24 -5.85 -13.61
N ALA A 13 6.33 -6.63 -13.03
CA ALA A 13 6.03 -7.96 -13.54
C ALA A 13 5.10 -7.86 -14.73
N ARG A 14 5.17 -8.85 -15.62
CA ARG A 14 4.28 -8.93 -16.77
C ARG A 14 2.83 -9.09 -16.29
N GLY A 15 1.94 -8.25 -16.81
CA GLY A 15 0.52 -8.30 -16.44
C GLY A 15 0.21 -7.75 -15.06
N GLU A 16 1.17 -7.08 -14.41
CA GLU A 16 0.96 -6.50 -13.08
C GLU A 16 -0.12 -5.40 -13.09
N GLY A 17 -0.19 -4.63 -14.17
CA GLY A 17 -1.10 -3.49 -14.27
C GLY A 17 -0.55 -2.23 -13.60
N PRO A 18 -1.38 -1.20 -13.43
CA PRO A 18 -0.93 0.05 -12.82
C PRO A 18 -0.56 -0.12 -11.35
N ARG A 19 0.42 0.67 -10.92
CA ARG A 19 0.83 0.74 -9.52
C ARG A 19 0.14 1.90 -8.81
N LEU A 20 -0.48 1.60 -7.69
CA LEU A 20 -1.14 2.60 -6.83
C LEU A 20 -0.23 2.91 -5.65
N GLY A 21 0.09 4.18 -5.48
CA GLY A 21 1.03 4.63 -4.47
C GLY A 21 0.40 4.81 -3.10
N THR A 22 0.33 3.75 -2.31
CA THR A 22 -0.22 3.78 -0.96
C THR A 22 0.81 4.31 0.04
N VAL A 23 1.38 5.47 -0.29
CA VAL A 23 2.45 6.13 0.49
C VAL A 23 2.02 7.53 0.86
N ARG A 24 2.51 8.02 2.00
CA ARG A 24 2.16 9.36 2.49
C ARG A 24 2.84 10.46 1.69
N ARG A 25 4.04 10.21 1.19
CA ARG A 25 4.82 11.22 0.48
C ARG A 25 5.32 10.68 -0.86
N PRO A 26 5.40 11.54 -1.90
CA PRO A 26 6.03 11.16 -3.16
C PRO A 26 7.51 10.80 -2.97
N PRO A 27 8.12 10.08 -3.93
CA PRO A 27 9.54 9.72 -3.82
C PRO A 27 10.40 10.98 -3.84
N ARG A 28 11.31 11.05 -2.85
CA ARG A 28 12.17 12.22 -2.65
C ARG A 28 13.17 12.35 -3.81
N GLY A 29 13.25 13.57 -4.35
CA GLY A 29 14.24 13.87 -5.39
C GLY A 29 13.89 13.34 -6.78
N VAL A 30 12.69 12.83 -6.98
CA VAL A 30 12.25 12.30 -8.28
C VAL A 30 11.18 13.21 -8.86
N PRO A 31 11.37 13.74 -10.10
CA PRO A 31 10.33 14.52 -10.74
C PRO A 31 9.06 13.71 -10.96
N LYS A 32 7.91 14.34 -10.76
CA LYS A 32 6.60 13.67 -10.91
C LYS A 32 6.44 12.99 -12.27
N ALA A 33 6.93 13.64 -13.34
CA ALA A 33 6.85 13.09 -14.69
C ALA A 33 7.63 11.77 -14.86
N GLU A 34 8.50 11.43 -13.91
CA GLU A 34 9.34 10.24 -13.99
C GLU A 34 8.87 9.13 -13.03
N PHE A 35 7.82 9.34 -12.25
CA PHE A 35 7.39 8.35 -11.24
C PHE A 35 7.11 6.99 -11.88
N ALA A 36 6.26 6.94 -12.90
CA ALA A 36 5.90 5.69 -13.57
C ALA A 36 7.09 5.06 -14.29
N ARG A 37 7.86 5.86 -15.02
CA ARG A 37 9.02 5.39 -15.78
C ARG A 37 10.09 4.79 -14.88
N ARG A 38 10.25 5.31 -13.67
CA ARG A 38 11.25 4.82 -12.70
C ARG A 38 10.67 3.76 -11.77
N ASN A 39 9.54 3.16 -12.14
CA ASN A 39 8.91 2.05 -11.43
C ASN A 39 8.43 2.39 -10.01
N TYR A 40 8.06 3.65 -9.77
CA TYR A 40 7.40 4.02 -8.52
C TYR A 40 5.91 3.72 -8.62
N TYR A 41 5.09 4.70 -8.98
CA TYR A 41 3.65 4.45 -9.12
C TYR A 41 3.07 5.27 -10.26
N ASP A 42 1.91 4.83 -10.74
CA ASP A 42 1.16 5.50 -11.79
C ASP A 42 0.13 6.46 -11.21
N VAL A 43 -0.44 6.12 -10.05
CA VAL A 43 -1.44 6.93 -9.34
C VAL A 43 -1.04 7.02 -7.87
N TRP A 44 -1.05 8.23 -7.32
CA TRP A 44 -0.80 8.43 -5.89
C TRP A 44 -2.11 8.27 -5.12
N LEU A 45 -2.09 7.41 -4.09
CA LEU A 45 -3.27 7.03 -3.33
C LEU A 45 -2.99 7.14 -1.82
N PRO A 46 -2.71 8.37 -1.31
CA PRO A 46 -2.29 8.55 0.07
C PRO A 46 -3.34 8.19 1.11
N ILE A 47 -4.61 8.10 0.71
CA ILE A 47 -5.69 7.70 1.63
C ILE A 47 -5.50 6.30 2.21
N LEU A 48 -4.72 5.45 1.54
CA LEU A 48 -4.39 4.10 2.02
C LEU A 48 -3.00 4.03 2.65
N SER A 49 -2.38 5.17 2.93
CA SER A 49 -1.11 5.22 3.67
C SER A 49 -1.38 5.55 5.14
N PRO A 50 -0.45 5.19 6.04
CA PRO A 50 -0.54 5.66 7.42
C PRO A 50 -0.50 7.18 7.48
N SER A 51 -1.20 7.77 8.46
CA SER A 51 -1.16 9.22 8.66
C SER A 51 0.25 9.67 9.04
N ALA A 52 0.55 10.95 8.78
CA ALA A 52 1.84 11.52 9.17
C ALA A 52 2.06 11.43 10.68
N THR A 53 1.01 11.63 11.47
CA THR A 53 1.07 11.51 12.93
C THR A 53 1.43 10.08 13.35
N LEU A 54 0.81 9.07 12.75
CA LEU A 54 1.09 7.68 13.06
C LEU A 54 2.55 7.33 12.73
N ILE A 55 3.03 7.76 11.57
CA ILE A 55 4.43 7.52 11.16
C ILE A 55 5.40 8.18 12.15
N SER A 56 5.13 9.43 12.53
CA SER A 56 5.97 10.17 13.46
C SER A 56 6.00 9.54 14.84
N ASP A 57 4.85 9.10 15.35
CA ASP A 57 4.72 8.54 16.70
C ASP A 57 5.39 7.18 16.87
N THR A 58 5.37 6.35 15.83
CA THR A 58 5.83 4.96 15.95
C THR A 58 7.30 4.75 15.57
N GLY A 59 7.86 5.58 14.71
CA GLY A 59 9.27 5.49 14.30
C GLY A 59 9.62 4.16 13.66
N ILE A 60 10.70 3.51 14.13
CA ILE A 60 11.20 2.25 13.57
C ILE A 60 10.28 1.09 13.93
N LEU A 61 9.79 0.35 12.92
CA LEU A 61 8.78 -0.69 13.07
C LEU A 61 9.31 -2.11 13.24
N HIS A 62 10.64 -2.30 13.21
CA HIS A 62 11.24 -3.63 13.45
C HIS A 62 11.21 -4.03 14.91
N ASP A 63 10.78 -3.16 15.80
CA ASP A 63 10.49 -3.46 17.19
C ASP A 63 9.08 -4.06 17.28
N ARG A 64 8.96 -5.25 17.87
CA ARG A 64 7.70 -5.98 17.93
C ARG A 64 6.58 -5.21 18.64
N SER A 65 6.92 -4.50 19.71
CA SER A 65 5.92 -3.73 20.45
C SER A 65 5.47 -2.49 19.68
N ARG A 66 6.37 -1.81 19.00
CA ARG A 66 6.04 -0.67 18.14
C ARG A 66 5.21 -1.10 16.93
N TRP A 67 5.56 -2.23 16.32
CA TRP A 67 4.79 -2.80 15.22
C TRP A 67 3.36 -3.12 15.63
N ARG A 68 3.17 -3.66 16.83
CA ARG A 68 1.85 -3.97 17.35
C ARG A 68 0.99 -2.73 17.53
N VAL A 69 1.57 -1.65 18.07
CA VAL A 69 0.88 -0.36 18.22
C VAL A 69 0.56 0.23 16.85
N PHE A 70 1.53 0.23 15.94
CA PHE A 70 1.34 0.71 14.57
C PHE A 70 0.20 -0.03 13.87
N THR A 71 0.21 -1.34 13.92
CA THR A 71 -0.81 -2.18 13.29
C THR A 71 -2.20 -1.82 13.78
N ARG A 72 -2.38 -1.72 15.10
CA ARG A 72 -3.68 -1.38 15.69
C ARG A 72 -4.17 -0.01 15.25
N ARG A 73 -3.27 0.97 15.28
CA ARG A 73 -3.63 2.35 14.91
C ARG A 73 -3.92 2.47 13.41
N PHE A 74 -3.13 1.81 12.57
CA PHE A 74 -3.37 1.85 11.13
C PHE A 74 -4.67 1.14 10.77
N GLU A 75 -4.94 0.00 11.36
CA GLU A 75 -6.22 -0.69 11.17
C GLU A 75 -7.40 0.22 11.54
N SER A 76 -7.26 1.01 12.61
CA SER A 76 -8.27 1.99 12.99
C SER A 76 -8.41 3.09 11.93
N GLU A 77 -7.31 3.60 11.38
CA GLU A 77 -7.35 4.59 10.30
C GLU A 77 -8.05 4.06 9.05
N LEU A 78 -7.84 2.78 8.73
CA LEU A 78 -8.48 2.14 7.57
C LEU A 78 -9.99 1.93 7.74
N LYS A 79 -10.52 2.10 8.93
CA LYS A 79 -11.97 2.04 9.19
C LYS A 79 -12.69 3.32 8.85
N SER A 80 -11.98 4.41 8.54
CA SER A 80 -12.63 5.65 8.10
C SER A 80 -13.47 5.35 6.84
N PRO A 81 -14.61 6.04 6.65
CA PRO A 81 -15.48 5.76 5.51
C PRO A 81 -14.77 5.79 4.16
N ASP A 82 -13.95 6.82 3.92
CA ASP A 82 -13.26 6.97 2.64
C ASP A 82 -12.28 5.82 2.39
N ALA A 83 -11.45 5.47 3.36
CA ALA A 83 -10.49 4.37 3.23
C ALA A 83 -11.20 3.02 3.10
N SER A 84 -12.21 2.79 3.94
CA SER A 84 -12.96 1.53 3.95
C SER A 84 -13.68 1.30 2.62
N HIS A 85 -14.36 2.32 2.11
CA HIS A 85 -15.08 2.23 0.84
C HIS A 85 -14.12 2.02 -0.34
N LEU A 86 -12.94 2.66 -0.30
CA LEU A 86 -11.93 2.46 -1.32
C LEU A 86 -11.40 1.03 -1.30
N LEU A 87 -11.15 0.48 -0.12
CA LEU A 87 -10.71 -0.92 0.01
C LEU A 87 -11.77 -1.88 -0.53
N ASP A 88 -13.05 -1.62 -0.27
CA ASP A 88 -14.15 -2.41 -0.82
C ASP A 88 -14.13 -2.39 -2.36
N ALA A 89 -13.95 -1.20 -2.94
CA ALA A 89 -13.89 -1.04 -4.39
C ALA A 89 -12.70 -1.78 -5.00
N LEU A 90 -11.51 -1.63 -4.40
CA LEU A 90 -10.30 -2.30 -4.89
C LEU A 90 -10.42 -3.83 -4.79
N ALA A 91 -11.02 -4.33 -3.71
CA ALA A 91 -11.26 -5.76 -3.56
C ALA A 91 -12.17 -6.29 -4.67
N ALA A 92 -13.26 -5.58 -4.96
CA ALA A 92 -14.17 -5.96 -6.04
C ALA A 92 -13.47 -5.94 -7.40
N LEU A 93 -12.72 -4.87 -7.68
CA LEU A 93 -12.02 -4.71 -8.96
C LEU A 93 -10.91 -5.75 -9.18
N SER A 94 -10.36 -6.33 -8.10
CA SER A 94 -9.28 -7.31 -8.21
C SER A 94 -9.66 -8.58 -8.96
N HIS A 95 -10.95 -8.87 -9.08
CA HIS A 95 -11.44 -10.03 -9.81
C HIS A 95 -11.57 -9.80 -11.32
N THR A 96 -11.58 -8.55 -11.76
CA THR A 96 -11.73 -8.20 -13.17
C THR A 96 -10.57 -7.37 -13.73
N SER A 97 -9.63 -6.98 -12.88
CA SER A 97 -8.48 -6.16 -13.27
C SER A 97 -7.24 -6.56 -12.51
N SER A 98 -6.08 -6.33 -13.10
CA SER A 98 -4.80 -6.49 -12.41
C SER A 98 -4.21 -5.12 -12.11
N PHE A 99 -3.76 -4.94 -10.89
CA PHE A 99 -3.09 -3.72 -10.45
C PHE A 99 -2.21 -4.03 -9.23
N ALA A 100 -1.39 -3.08 -8.83
CA ALA A 100 -0.49 -3.26 -7.70
C ALA A 100 -0.66 -2.14 -6.69
N ILE A 101 -0.46 -2.45 -5.41
CA ILE A 101 -0.26 -1.47 -4.36
C ILE A 101 1.18 -1.61 -3.85
N GLY A 102 1.73 -0.54 -3.34
CA GLY A 102 3.14 -0.60 -2.94
C GLY A 102 3.60 0.50 -2.01
N CYS A 103 4.84 0.32 -1.57
CA CYS A 103 5.56 1.23 -0.69
C CYS A 103 7.06 1.13 -0.99
N TYR A 104 7.85 2.00 -0.35
CA TYR A 104 9.30 2.04 -0.51
C TYR A 104 10.04 1.04 0.39
N CYS A 105 9.41 0.53 1.44
CA CYS A 105 10.04 -0.34 2.44
C CYS A 105 10.53 -1.65 1.83
N GLU A 106 11.67 -2.16 2.31
CA GLU A 106 12.22 -3.44 1.86
C GLU A 106 11.40 -4.61 2.37
N ASP A 107 11.08 -4.61 3.67
CA ASP A 107 10.44 -5.73 4.35
C ASP A 107 8.94 -5.51 4.46
N GLU A 108 8.17 -6.27 3.68
CA GLU A 108 6.71 -6.19 3.72
C GLU A 108 6.16 -6.54 5.10
N ALA A 109 6.81 -7.45 5.83
CA ALA A 109 6.32 -7.90 7.14
C ALA A 109 6.23 -6.77 8.17
N PHE A 110 7.10 -5.76 8.06
CA PHE A 110 7.09 -4.59 8.93
C PHE A 110 6.71 -3.31 8.17
N CYS A 111 5.92 -3.46 7.13
CA CYS A 111 5.43 -2.37 6.30
C CYS A 111 3.90 -2.39 6.31
N HIS A 112 3.29 -1.21 6.19
CA HIS A 112 1.83 -1.11 6.11
C HIS A 112 1.23 -1.93 4.96
N ARG A 113 2.03 -2.34 3.97
CA ARG A 113 1.58 -3.23 2.90
C ARG A 113 1.02 -4.54 3.44
N SER A 114 1.62 -5.10 4.50
CA SER A 114 1.13 -6.35 5.09
C SER A 114 -0.26 -6.17 5.71
N ILE A 115 -0.52 -5.00 6.28
CA ILE A 115 -1.83 -4.67 6.87
C ILE A 115 -2.86 -4.45 5.75
N LEU A 116 -2.47 -3.76 4.68
CA LEU A 116 -3.33 -3.58 3.51
C LEU A 116 -3.66 -4.93 2.86
N ARG A 117 -2.68 -5.82 2.74
CA ARG A 117 -2.89 -7.18 2.22
C ARG A 117 -3.97 -7.90 3.01
N LYS A 118 -3.89 -7.86 4.33
CA LYS A 118 -4.89 -8.49 5.20
C LYS A 118 -6.27 -7.83 5.08
N ALA A 119 -6.30 -6.51 5.03
CA ALA A 119 -7.55 -5.77 4.90
C ALA A 119 -8.28 -6.08 3.59
N LEU A 120 -7.51 -6.20 2.50
CA LEU A 120 -8.05 -6.57 1.19
C LEU A 120 -8.50 -8.03 1.15
N ALA A 121 -7.69 -8.93 1.72
CA ALA A 121 -8.02 -10.35 1.80
C ALA A 121 -9.31 -10.57 2.60
N ALA A 122 -9.50 -9.84 3.69
CA ALA A 122 -10.71 -9.91 4.50
C ALA A 122 -11.96 -9.49 3.72
N ARG A 123 -11.80 -8.69 2.65
CA ARG A 123 -12.88 -8.27 1.77
C ARG A 123 -13.03 -9.17 0.54
N GLY A 124 -12.36 -10.30 0.51
CA GLY A 124 -12.45 -11.25 -0.59
C GLY A 124 -11.64 -10.89 -1.83
N ALA A 125 -10.66 -10.00 -1.71
CA ALA A 125 -9.83 -9.61 -2.84
C ALA A 125 -9.03 -10.79 -3.39
N SER A 126 -8.81 -10.77 -4.71
CA SER A 126 -7.86 -11.65 -5.37
C SER A 126 -6.47 -11.02 -5.23
N ILE A 127 -5.57 -11.69 -4.52
CA ILE A 127 -4.22 -11.18 -4.26
C ILE A 127 -3.19 -12.18 -4.79
N LYS A 128 -2.24 -11.67 -5.55
CA LYS A 128 -1.15 -12.48 -6.08
C LYS A 128 -0.10 -12.71 -4.98
N ASN A 129 0.25 -13.94 -4.77
CA ASN A 129 1.29 -14.32 -3.82
C ASN A 129 2.67 -14.40 -4.47
#